data_dcf5ad666421d80fab8ed8da1e23f6ee
#
_entry.id   dcf5ad666421d80fab8ed8da1e23f6ee
#
_cell.length_a   1.000
_cell.length_b   1.000
_cell.length_c   1.000
_cell.angle_alpha   90.00
_cell.angle_beta   90.00
_cell.angle_gamma   90.00
#
_symmetry.space_group_name_H-M   'P 1'
#
loop_
_entity.id
_entity.type
_entity.pdbx_description
1 polymer ?
#
loop_
_entity_poly.entity_id
_entity_poly.type
_entity_poly.pdbx_seq_one_letter_code
_entity_poly.pdbx_strand_id
1 'polypeptide(L)'
;MDSILIIDDEPQIRKLLSRMMELEGYEVFQAADCQSTLKQLKLHNPQVVLCDVFLPDGNGVDMVTTIKKLYPELEVILLTAHGNIPDGVQAIKNGAFDHITKGDDNNKIIPLISRAMAQAKKNVGEKVKTEETQSFSFDAIKGKSEGMQQAVALARKVSATDVTVLLTGETGTGKEVFAQAIHRNSLRKENAFVAVNCSAFSKDLLESEIFGHKAGSFTGAMKDKKGLFEVADNGTIFLDEIGEMAFELQAKLLRVLEAGEYIKIGDTKPTKVNVRVISATNRDLKKEIEQGNFREDLYYRLSVFQIHLPPLRERKEDIELLAESFIQLFSKKLGKQVEGMAPEFLKALKAADWRGNIRELRNVIERSMIVCDKQLTLQDLPIEIQNARQEDYSGKNYSEFELAAMEKRHIAKVLQHTKGNKTEASRLLKIGLTTLYRKIEEYGI
;
A
#
# COMPACT_ATOMS: atom_id res chain seq x y z
N MET A 1 -8.56 -21.10 -3.97
CA MET A 1 -9.15 -22.18 -4.81
C MET A 1 -10.13 -21.50 -5.75
N ASP A 2 -10.26 -21.98 -6.99
CA ASP A 2 -11.26 -21.41 -7.92
C ASP A 2 -12.65 -21.86 -7.48
N SER A 3 -13.60 -20.94 -7.41
CA SER A 3 -14.91 -21.21 -6.82
C SER A 3 -16.08 -20.86 -7.76
N ILE A 4 -17.13 -21.67 -7.68
CA ILE A 4 -18.31 -21.60 -8.54
C ILE A 4 -19.57 -21.62 -7.68
N LEU A 5 -20.55 -20.78 -8.03
CA LEU A 5 -21.89 -20.83 -7.44
C LEU A 5 -22.85 -21.44 -8.46
N ILE A 6 -23.57 -22.48 -8.07
CA ILE A 6 -24.61 -23.15 -8.91
C ILE A 6 -25.97 -22.75 -8.36
N ILE A 7 -26.80 -22.19 -9.24
CA ILE A 7 -28.15 -21.72 -8.94
C ILE A 7 -29.13 -22.51 -9.80
N ASP A 8 -29.92 -23.35 -9.17
CA ASP A 8 -30.93 -24.18 -9.82
C ASP A 8 -31.96 -24.59 -8.76
N ASP A 9 -33.26 -24.56 -9.06
CA ASP A 9 -34.31 -24.93 -8.10
C ASP A 9 -34.41 -26.44 -7.94
N GLU A 10 -34.01 -27.24 -8.97
CA GLU A 10 -34.03 -28.68 -8.95
C GLU A 10 -32.86 -29.27 -8.15
N PRO A 11 -33.10 -29.91 -6.96
CA PRO A 11 -32.01 -30.41 -6.12
C PRO A 11 -31.14 -31.49 -6.79
N GLN A 12 -31.71 -32.25 -7.74
CA GLN A 12 -30.99 -33.31 -8.43
C GLN A 12 -30.00 -32.75 -9.44
N ILE A 13 -30.42 -31.74 -10.23
CA ILE A 13 -29.53 -31.02 -11.18
C ILE A 13 -28.44 -30.30 -10.44
N ARG A 14 -28.80 -29.57 -9.40
CA ARG A 14 -27.85 -28.87 -8.58
C ARG A 14 -26.77 -29.77 -7.98
N LYS A 15 -27.15 -30.96 -7.45
CA LYS A 15 -26.19 -31.95 -6.93
C LYS A 15 -25.31 -32.54 -8.04
N LEU A 16 -25.88 -32.84 -9.22
CA LEU A 16 -25.13 -33.39 -10.34
C LEU A 16 -24.04 -32.41 -10.82
N LEU A 17 -24.43 -31.15 -11.07
CA LEU A 17 -23.52 -30.12 -11.51
C LEU A 17 -22.45 -29.84 -10.44
N SER A 18 -22.83 -29.80 -9.16
CA SER A 18 -21.86 -29.61 -8.07
C SER A 18 -20.82 -30.72 -8.05
N ARG A 19 -21.28 -31.98 -8.16
CA ARG A 19 -20.36 -33.13 -8.17
C ARG A 19 -19.38 -33.10 -9.34
N MET A 20 -19.86 -32.69 -10.53
CA MET A 20 -19.02 -32.55 -11.72
C MET A 20 -17.94 -31.49 -11.52
N MET A 21 -18.30 -30.31 -10.94
CA MET A 21 -17.36 -29.23 -10.74
C MET A 21 -16.36 -29.54 -9.61
N GLU A 22 -16.78 -30.23 -8.57
CA GLU A 22 -15.90 -30.73 -7.50
C GLU A 22 -14.83 -31.68 -8.03
N LEU A 23 -15.20 -32.58 -8.97
CA LEU A 23 -14.27 -33.51 -9.62
C LEU A 23 -13.22 -32.78 -10.48
N GLU A 24 -13.57 -31.66 -11.07
CA GLU A 24 -12.64 -30.78 -11.80
C GLU A 24 -11.79 -29.89 -10.87
N GLY A 25 -11.96 -30.00 -9.54
CA GLY A 25 -11.15 -29.29 -8.53
C GLY A 25 -11.64 -27.89 -8.17
N TYR A 26 -12.87 -27.54 -8.49
CA TYR A 26 -13.51 -26.29 -8.09
C TYR A 26 -14.14 -26.41 -6.70
N GLU A 27 -14.11 -25.32 -5.94
CA GLU A 27 -14.91 -25.16 -4.73
C GLU A 27 -16.33 -24.75 -5.14
N VAL A 28 -17.36 -25.50 -4.69
CA VAL A 28 -18.72 -25.31 -5.19
C VAL A 28 -19.68 -24.87 -4.10
N PHE A 29 -20.35 -23.76 -4.37
CA PHE A 29 -21.45 -23.25 -3.55
C PHE A 29 -22.79 -23.47 -4.26
N GLN A 30 -23.89 -23.53 -3.52
CA GLN A 30 -25.21 -23.84 -4.06
C GLN A 30 -26.26 -22.83 -3.57
N ALA A 31 -27.19 -22.47 -4.47
CA ALA A 31 -28.38 -21.70 -4.17
C ALA A 31 -29.58 -22.29 -4.90
N ALA A 32 -30.78 -22.15 -4.32
CA ALA A 32 -32.02 -22.71 -4.91
C ALA A 32 -32.94 -21.62 -5.49
N ASP A 33 -32.66 -20.34 -5.18
CA ASP A 33 -33.51 -19.19 -5.49
C ASP A 33 -32.67 -17.90 -5.55
N CYS A 34 -33.27 -16.80 -6.00
CA CYS A 34 -32.60 -15.48 -6.11
C CYS A 34 -32.15 -14.96 -4.74
N GLN A 35 -32.94 -15.17 -3.69
CA GLN A 35 -32.65 -14.65 -2.37
C GLN A 35 -31.45 -15.36 -1.73
N SER A 36 -31.38 -16.69 -1.81
CA SER A 36 -30.22 -17.46 -1.37
C SER A 36 -28.97 -17.16 -2.20
N THR A 37 -29.11 -16.92 -3.50
CA THR A 37 -28.04 -16.51 -4.39
C THR A 37 -27.34 -15.26 -3.86
N LEU A 38 -28.09 -14.17 -3.54
CA LEU A 38 -27.51 -12.93 -3.04
C LEU A 38 -26.79 -13.12 -1.68
N LYS A 39 -27.27 -14.04 -0.85
CA LYS A 39 -26.58 -14.41 0.42
C LYS A 39 -25.28 -15.13 0.15
N GLN A 40 -25.29 -16.13 -0.75
CA GLN A 40 -24.09 -16.91 -1.10
C GLN A 40 -23.02 -16.03 -1.77
N LEU A 41 -23.42 -15.12 -2.64
CA LEU A 41 -22.50 -14.18 -3.29
C LEU A 41 -21.75 -13.30 -2.26
N LYS A 42 -22.48 -12.79 -1.25
CA LYS A 42 -21.88 -11.98 -0.19
C LYS A 42 -20.93 -12.77 0.71
N LEU A 43 -21.22 -14.06 0.94
CA LEU A 43 -20.50 -14.90 1.89
C LEU A 43 -19.21 -15.46 1.29
N HIS A 44 -19.23 -15.89 0.01
CA HIS A 44 -18.18 -16.71 -0.59
C HIS A 44 -17.45 -16.06 -1.75
N ASN A 45 -18.00 -14.99 -2.34
CA ASN A 45 -17.41 -14.25 -3.46
C ASN A 45 -16.88 -15.16 -4.59
N PRO A 46 -17.74 -16.02 -5.21
CA PRO A 46 -17.32 -16.95 -6.27
C PRO A 46 -16.87 -16.18 -7.51
N GLN A 47 -16.07 -16.82 -8.39
CA GLN A 47 -15.61 -16.21 -9.65
C GLN A 47 -16.60 -16.44 -10.79
N VAL A 48 -17.28 -17.58 -10.82
CA VAL A 48 -18.22 -17.96 -11.87
C VAL A 48 -19.54 -18.39 -11.26
N VAL A 49 -20.64 -18.03 -11.91
CA VAL A 49 -22.01 -18.45 -11.55
C VAL A 49 -22.61 -19.23 -12.70
N LEU A 50 -23.15 -20.41 -12.39
CA LEU A 50 -24.08 -21.14 -13.25
C LEU A 50 -25.50 -20.87 -12.76
N CYS A 51 -26.35 -20.24 -13.56
CA CYS A 51 -27.68 -19.80 -13.16
C CYS A 51 -28.75 -20.41 -14.06
N ASP A 52 -29.73 -21.09 -13.48
CA ASP A 52 -30.93 -21.47 -14.22
C ASP A 52 -31.78 -20.27 -14.61
N VAL A 53 -32.49 -20.35 -15.74
CA VAL A 53 -33.47 -19.35 -16.20
C VAL A 53 -34.65 -19.27 -15.25
N PHE A 54 -35.19 -20.42 -14.84
CA PHE A 54 -36.42 -20.52 -14.04
C PHE A 54 -36.04 -20.69 -12.57
N LEU A 55 -36.37 -19.69 -11.75
CA LEU A 55 -36.17 -19.74 -10.32
C LEU A 55 -37.51 -19.46 -9.61
N PRO A 56 -37.78 -20.06 -8.45
CA PRO A 56 -39.09 -20.01 -7.81
C PRO A 56 -39.50 -18.60 -7.36
N ASP A 57 -38.55 -17.72 -7.17
CA ASP A 57 -38.74 -16.32 -6.71
C ASP A 57 -38.33 -15.27 -7.74
N GLY A 58 -38.01 -15.68 -9.00
CA GLY A 58 -37.59 -14.75 -10.04
C GLY A 58 -37.16 -15.41 -11.36
N ASN A 59 -36.51 -14.60 -12.20
CA ASN A 59 -36.00 -15.03 -13.50
C ASN A 59 -34.47 -14.93 -13.53
N GLY A 60 -33.76 -15.98 -13.93
CA GLY A 60 -32.32 -16.01 -14.05
C GLY A 60 -31.75 -14.96 -15.01
N VAL A 61 -32.47 -14.59 -16.07
CA VAL A 61 -32.06 -13.55 -17.03
C VAL A 61 -31.97 -12.18 -16.32
N ASP A 62 -32.93 -11.86 -15.43
CA ASP A 62 -32.92 -10.63 -14.62
C ASP A 62 -31.85 -10.70 -13.52
N MET A 63 -31.62 -11.91 -13.00
CA MET A 63 -30.60 -12.17 -12.01
C MET A 63 -29.19 -11.88 -12.58
N VAL A 64 -28.93 -12.19 -13.86
CA VAL A 64 -27.68 -11.80 -14.55
C VAL A 64 -27.44 -10.29 -14.42
N THR A 65 -28.47 -9.48 -14.73
CA THR A 65 -28.37 -8.01 -14.62
C THR A 65 -28.05 -7.56 -13.19
N THR A 66 -28.69 -8.18 -12.21
CA THR A 66 -28.48 -7.89 -10.80
C THR A 66 -27.07 -8.25 -10.34
N ILE A 67 -26.61 -9.44 -10.71
CA ILE A 67 -25.26 -9.92 -10.40
C ILE A 67 -24.20 -9.02 -11.04
N LYS A 68 -24.30 -8.73 -12.33
CA LYS A 68 -23.34 -7.90 -13.05
C LYS A 68 -23.29 -6.44 -12.54
N LYS A 69 -24.42 -5.93 -12.02
CA LYS A 69 -24.46 -4.61 -11.40
C LYS A 69 -23.75 -4.58 -10.04
N LEU A 70 -23.88 -5.62 -9.23
CA LEU A 70 -23.30 -5.71 -7.89
C LEU A 70 -21.86 -6.23 -7.91
N TYR A 71 -21.55 -7.15 -8.83
CA TYR A 71 -20.27 -7.85 -8.96
C TYR A 71 -19.84 -7.88 -10.44
N PRO A 72 -19.37 -6.78 -11.02
CA PRO A 72 -19.04 -6.68 -12.46
C PRO A 72 -17.98 -7.66 -12.92
N GLU A 73 -17.06 -8.04 -12.03
CA GLU A 73 -15.95 -8.97 -12.28
C GLU A 73 -16.37 -10.44 -12.38
N LEU A 74 -17.51 -10.80 -11.79
CA LEU A 74 -18.00 -12.17 -11.74
C LEU A 74 -18.60 -12.56 -13.08
N GLU A 75 -18.27 -13.75 -13.60
CA GLU A 75 -18.85 -14.25 -14.85
C GLU A 75 -20.07 -15.13 -14.62
N VAL A 76 -21.12 -14.90 -15.42
CA VAL A 76 -22.39 -15.64 -15.29
C VAL A 76 -22.63 -16.44 -16.56
N ILE A 77 -22.89 -17.73 -16.42
CA ILE A 77 -23.33 -18.63 -17.48
C ILE A 77 -24.79 -19.03 -17.21
N LEU A 78 -25.67 -18.80 -18.17
CA LEU A 78 -27.09 -19.14 -18.02
C LEU A 78 -27.33 -20.57 -18.46
N LEU A 79 -28.12 -21.34 -17.68
CA LEU A 79 -28.62 -22.65 -18.04
C LEU A 79 -30.04 -22.51 -18.59
N THR A 80 -30.24 -22.86 -19.86
CA THR A 80 -31.54 -22.74 -20.53
C THR A 80 -32.17 -24.10 -20.75
N ALA A 81 -33.51 -24.21 -20.70
CA ALA A 81 -34.22 -25.41 -21.10
C ALA A 81 -34.18 -25.59 -22.63
N HIS A 82 -34.39 -26.81 -23.10
CA HIS A 82 -34.41 -27.15 -24.54
C HIS A 82 -35.40 -26.26 -25.32
N GLY A 83 -34.89 -25.51 -26.32
CA GLY A 83 -35.71 -24.73 -27.25
C GLY A 83 -35.86 -23.22 -26.93
N ASN A 84 -35.30 -22.69 -25.85
CA ASN A 84 -35.50 -21.28 -25.45
C ASN A 84 -34.30 -20.39 -25.83
N ILE A 85 -34.02 -20.27 -27.14
CA ILE A 85 -32.96 -19.42 -27.71
C ILE A 85 -33.13 -17.92 -27.34
N PRO A 86 -34.36 -17.35 -27.27
CA PRO A 86 -34.55 -15.95 -26.92
C PRO A 86 -33.97 -15.55 -25.53
N ASP A 87 -34.11 -16.41 -24.53
CA ASP A 87 -33.62 -16.15 -23.17
C ASP A 87 -32.09 -16.13 -23.12
N GLY A 88 -31.44 -17.05 -23.87
CA GLY A 88 -29.97 -17.06 -23.99
C GLY A 88 -29.42 -15.77 -24.62
N VAL A 89 -30.05 -15.30 -25.71
CA VAL A 89 -29.69 -14.05 -26.39
C VAL A 89 -29.92 -12.83 -25.49
N GLN A 90 -31.01 -12.81 -24.72
CA GLN A 90 -31.29 -11.74 -23.78
C GLN A 90 -30.31 -11.74 -22.61
N ALA A 91 -29.93 -12.90 -22.11
CA ALA A 91 -28.93 -13.03 -21.04
C ALA A 91 -27.57 -12.45 -21.46
N ILE A 92 -27.12 -12.73 -22.69
CA ILE A 92 -25.88 -12.15 -23.23
C ILE A 92 -25.98 -10.61 -23.33
N LYS A 93 -27.10 -10.08 -23.77
CA LYS A 93 -27.35 -8.62 -23.77
C LYS A 93 -27.32 -8.02 -22.35
N ASN A 94 -27.73 -8.79 -21.35
CA ASN A 94 -27.71 -8.41 -19.95
C ASN A 94 -26.33 -8.58 -19.29
N GLY A 95 -25.32 -9.07 -20.05
CA GLY A 95 -23.94 -9.20 -19.60
C GLY A 95 -23.54 -10.60 -19.15
N ALA A 96 -24.34 -11.65 -19.45
CA ALA A 96 -23.89 -13.02 -19.24
C ALA A 96 -22.69 -13.35 -20.15
N PHE A 97 -21.75 -14.15 -19.64
CA PHE A 97 -20.60 -14.61 -20.38
C PHE A 97 -21.01 -15.51 -21.56
N ASP A 98 -21.94 -16.42 -21.29
CA ASP A 98 -22.48 -17.34 -22.30
C ASP A 98 -23.77 -18.00 -21.77
N HIS A 99 -24.40 -18.86 -22.58
CA HIS A 99 -25.49 -19.71 -22.16
C HIS A 99 -25.28 -21.14 -22.65
N ILE A 100 -25.88 -22.11 -21.97
CA ILE A 100 -25.86 -23.53 -22.34
C ILE A 100 -27.22 -24.15 -22.11
N THR A 101 -27.62 -25.06 -23.00
CA THR A 101 -28.89 -25.76 -22.90
C THR A 101 -28.77 -26.95 -21.93
N LYS A 102 -29.71 -27.09 -20.98
CA LYS A 102 -29.81 -28.26 -20.09
C LYS A 102 -29.98 -29.54 -20.94
N GLY A 103 -29.11 -30.52 -20.72
CA GLY A 103 -29.11 -31.78 -21.48
C GLY A 103 -28.19 -31.79 -22.68
N ASP A 104 -27.58 -30.69 -23.09
CA ASP A 104 -26.46 -30.70 -24.03
C ASP A 104 -25.22 -31.34 -23.37
N ASP A 105 -24.43 -31.98 -24.23
CA ASP A 105 -23.26 -32.78 -23.85
C ASP A 105 -22.47 -32.17 -22.69
N ASN A 106 -22.31 -32.93 -21.58
CA ASN A 106 -21.48 -32.55 -20.43
C ASN A 106 -20.06 -32.11 -20.85
N ASN A 107 -19.63 -32.54 -22.02
CA ASN A 107 -18.35 -32.14 -22.64
C ASN A 107 -18.26 -30.66 -23.01
N LYS A 108 -19.36 -29.91 -23.06
CA LYS A 108 -19.38 -28.48 -23.39
C LYS A 108 -19.35 -27.61 -22.14
N ILE A 109 -19.90 -28.08 -21.01
CA ILE A 109 -20.00 -27.30 -19.76
C ILE A 109 -18.61 -27.00 -19.18
N ILE A 110 -17.75 -27.99 -19.06
CA ILE A 110 -16.42 -27.88 -18.46
C ILE A 110 -15.53 -26.89 -19.22
N PRO A 111 -15.37 -27.01 -20.58
CA PRO A 111 -14.60 -26.00 -21.33
C PRO A 111 -15.16 -24.57 -21.22
N LEU A 112 -16.50 -24.43 -21.16
CA LEU A 112 -17.14 -23.14 -21.04
C LEU A 112 -16.85 -22.48 -19.67
N ILE A 113 -16.97 -23.27 -18.60
CA ILE A 113 -16.62 -22.81 -17.24
C ILE A 113 -15.14 -22.43 -17.15
N SER A 114 -14.24 -23.22 -17.72
CA SER A 114 -12.80 -22.92 -17.73
C SER A 114 -12.51 -21.58 -18.44
N ARG A 115 -13.21 -21.30 -19.56
CA ARG A 115 -13.11 -20.00 -20.26
C ARG A 115 -13.68 -18.86 -19.43
N ALA A 116 -14.84 -19.04 -18.80
CA ALA A 116 -15.45 -18.05 -17.91
C ALA A 116 -14.55 -17.76 -16.70
N MET A 117 -13.93 -18.80 -16.13
CA MET A 117 -12.99 -18.69 -15.02
C MET A 117 -11.73 -17.87 -15.41
N ALA A 118 -11.18 -18.15 -16.60
CA ALA A 118 -10.05 -17.38 -17.13
C ALA A 118 -10.42 -15.90 -17.35
N GLN A 119 -11.63 -15.61 -17.84
CA GLN A 119 -12.13 -14.26 -18.02
C GLN A 119 -12.38 -13.56 -16.69
N ALA A 120 -13.00 -14.22 -15.71
CA ALA A 120 -13.21 -13.67 -14.36
C ALA A 120 -11.89 -13.30 -13.68
N LYS A 121 -10.86 -14.15 -13.79
CA LYS A 121 -9.50 -13.85 -13.29
C LYS A 121 -8.89 -12.62 -13.98
N LYS A 122 -9.13 -12.45 -15.28
CA LYS A 122 -8.68 -11.29 -16.03
C LYS A 122 -9.42 -10.02 -15.57
N ASN A 123 -10.73 -10.08 -15.38
CA ASN A 123 -11.55 -8.97 -14.91
C ASN A 123 -11.11 -8.52 -13.49
N VAL A 124 -10.85 -9.46 -12.58
CA VAL A 124 -10.29 -9.15 -11.25
C VAL A 124 -8.92 -8.50 -11.39
N GLY A 125 -8.05 -9.01 -12.26
CA GLY A 125 -6.75 -8.40 -12.55
C GLY A 125 -6.86 -6.98 -13.12
N GLU A 126 -7.84 -6.71 -13.99
CA GLU A 126 -8.12 -5.37 -14.54
C GLU A 126 -8.71 -4.44 -13.48
N LYS A 127 -9.61 -4.94 -12.61
CA LYS A 127 -10.16 -4.17 -11.48
C LYS A 127 -9.08 -3.80 -10.46
N VAL A 128 -8.22 -4.74 -10.09
CA VAL A 128 -7.06 -4.49 -9.23
C VAL A 128 -6.15 -3.43 -9.86
N LYS A 129 -5.85 -3.55 -11.17
CA LYS A 129 -5.09 -2.53 -11.91
C LYS A 129 -5.79 -1.17 -11.92
N THR A 130 -7.12 -1.13 -12.03
CA THR A 130 -7.89 0.13 -12.05
C THR A 130 -7.94 0.77 -10.67
N GLU A 131 -8.10 0.00 -9.61
CA GLU A 131 -8.04 0.49 -8.22
C GLU A 131 -6.61 0.92 -7.85
N GLU A 132 -5.58 0.17 -8.25
CA GLU A 132 -4.19 0.58 -8.13
C GLU A 132 -3.88 1.83 -8.95
N THR A 133 -4.46 1.97 -10.15
CA THR A 133 -4.28 3.15 -11.01
C THR A 133 -4.86 4.41 -10.36
N GLN A 134 -6.00 4.31 -9.67
CA GLN A 134 -6.58 5.42 -8.93
C GLN A 134 -5.80 5.74 -7.65
N SER A 135 -5.23 4.73 -6.97
CA SER A 135 -4.47 4.93 -5.73
C SER A 135 -3.13 5.62 -5.94
N PHE A 136 -2.56 5.62 -7.16
CA PHE A 136 -1.26 6.22 -7.48
C PHE A 136 -1.35 7.41 -8.45
N SER A 137 -2.51 8.05 -8.57
CA SER A 137 -2.62 9.33 -9.25
C SER A 137 -2.13 10.47 -8.33
N PHE A 138 -1.73 11.61 -8.91
CA PHE A 138 -1.41 12.80 -8.10
C PHE A 138 -2.59 13.28 -7.25
N ASP A 139 -3.83 12.97 -7.64
CA ASP A 139 -5.03 13.33 -6.90
C ASP A 139 -5.25 12.44 -5.66
N ALA A 140 -4.60 11.26 -5.65
CA ALA A 140 -4.56 10.39 -4.48
C ALA A 140 -3.54 10.86 -3.42
N ILE A 141 -2.58 11.72 -3.80
CA ILE A 141 -1.61 12.29 -2.85
C ILE A 141 -2.31 13.34 -1.99
N LYS A 142 -2.59 12.98 -0.75
CA LYS A 142 -3.27 13.85 0.21
C LYS A 142 -2.29 14.86 0.80
N GLY A 143 -2.57 16.15 0.65
CA GLY A 143 -1.79 17.24 1.26
C GLY A 143 -2.28 18.62 0.81
N LYS A 144 -2.48 19.51 1.78
CA LYS A 144 -2.88 20.92 1.58
C LYS A 144 -1.74 21.88 1.87
N SER A 145 -0.71 21.43 2.57
CA SER A 145 0.45 22.22 2.94
C SER A 145 1.19 22.75 1.71
N GLU A 146 1.73 23.93 1.79
CA GLU A 146 2.42 24.60 0.69
C GLU A 146 3.59 23.76 0.14
N GLY A 147 4.43 23.22 1.03
CA GLY A 147 5.57 22.38 0.65
C GLY A 147 5.13 21.12 -0.10
N MET A 148 3.98 20.52 0.28
CA MET A 148 3.45 19.35 -0.40
C MET A 148 2.86 19.70 -1.75
N GLN A 149 2.15 20.81 -1.86
CA GLN A 149 1.62 21.30 -3.13
C GLN A 149 2.72 21.67 -4.13
N GLN A 150 3.81 22.29 -3.65
CA GLN A 150 5.00 22.56 -4.47
C GLN A 150 5.63 21.27 -4.97
N ALA A 151 5.81 20.25 -4.10
CA ALA A 151 6.34 18.96 -4.48
C ALA A 151 5.46 18.26 -5.54
N VAL A 152 4.14 18.28 -5.38
CA VAL A 152 3.19 17.72 -6.37
C VAL A 152 3.26 18.49 -7.69
N ALA A 153 3.33 19.82 -7.66
CA ALA A 153 3.44 20.64 -8.86
C ALA A 153 4.72 20.35 -9.65
N LEU A 154 5.86 20.19 -8.97
CA LEU A 154 7.12 19.78 -9.58
C LEU A 154 7.04 18.37 -10.15
N ALA A 155 6.45 17.42 -9.41
CA ALA A 155 6.27 16.05 -9.87
C ALA A 155 5.39 15.96 -11.12
N ARG A 156 4.31 16.74 -11.20
CA ARG A 156 3.47 16.85 -12.41
C ARG A 156 4.26 17.37 -13.63
N LYS A 157 5.08 18.41 -13.44
CA LYS A 157 5.91 18.98 -14.54
C LYS A 157 6.93 17.96 -15.05
N VAL A 158 7.64 17.27 -14.17
CA VAL A 158 8.68 16.32 -14.57
C VAL A 158 8.12 15.02 -15.13
N SER A 159 6.87 14.68 -14.84
CA SER A 159 6.22 13.45 -15.35
C SER A 159 6.20 13.40 -16.86
N ALA A 160 5.98 14.53 -17.53
CA ALA A 160 5.93 14.65 -18.99
C ALA A 160 7.29 14.50 -19.68
N THR A 161 8.37 14.32 -18.92
CA THR A 161 9.75 14.22 -19.44
C THR A 161 10.36 12.87 -19.08
N ASP A 162 11.46 12.49 -19.76
CA ASP A 162 12.26 11.30 -19.43
C ASP A 162 13.46 11.59 -18.51
N VAL A 163 13.49 12.79 -17.92
CA VAL A 163 14.59 13.22 -17.04
C VAL A 163 14.64 12.35 -15.79
N THR A 164 15.86 12.09 -15.33
CA THR A 164 16.12 11.41 -14.04
C THR A 164 15.60 12.26 -12.88
N VAL A 165 14.91 11.62 -11.93
CA VAL A 165 14.30 12.28 -10.76
C VAL A 165 14.91 11.74 -9.47
N LEU A 166 15.34 12.63 -8.59
CA LEU A 166 15.78 12.31 -7.24
C LEU A 166 14.74 12.81 -6.22
N LEU A 167 14.11 11.89 -5.51
CA LEU A 167 13.19 12.15 -4.41
C LEU A 167 13.96 12.15 -3.08
N THR A 168 13.96 13.26 -2.37
CA THR A 168 14.61 13.37 -1.06
C THR A 168 13.59 13.60 0.04
N GLY A 169 13.88 13.12 1.23
CA GLY A 169 13.02 13.29 2.40
C GLY A 169 13.16 12.12 3.37
N GLU A 170 12.69 12.31 4.59
CA GLU A 170 12.79 11.31 5.64
C GLU A 170 12.06 10.00 5.28
N THR A 171 12.40 8.93 5.98
CA THR A 171 11.70 7.64 5.83
C THR A 171 10.21 7.80 6.18
N GLY A 172 9.34 7.21 5.36
CA GLY A 172 7.89 7.26 5.58
C GLY A 172 7.18 8.53 5.11
N THR A 173 7.84 9.45 4.39
CA THR A 173 7.24 10.68 3.84
C THR A 173 6.37 10.44 2.60
N GLY A 174 6.48 9.26 1.95
CA GLY A 174 5.70 8.89 0.77
C GLY A 174 6.48 8.93 -0.55
N LYS A 175 7.81 8.83 -0.55
CA LYS A 175 8.67 8.86 -1.75
C LYS A 175 8.24 7.85 -2.81
N GLU A 176 7.90 6.63 -2.42
CA GLU A 176 7.44 5.59 -3.34
C GLU A 176 6.11 5.96 -4.02
N VAL A 177 5.14 6.54 -3.28
CA VAL A 177 3.86 7.01 -3.84
C VAL A 177 4.10 8.10 -4.89
N PHE A 178 5.06 9.00 -4.65
CA PHE A 178 5.47 10.00 -5.64
C PHE A 178 6.09 9.37 -6.87
N ALA A 179 6.99 8.40 -6.72
CA ALA A 179 7.62 7.70 -7.84
C ALA A 179 6.57 7.01 -8.72
N GLN A 180 5.61 6.32 -8.10
CA GLN A 180 4.50 5.68 -8.81
C GLN A 180 3.59 6.71 -9.51
N ALA A 181 3.28 7.84 -8.85
CA ALA A 181 2.48 8.91 -9.45
C ALA A 181 3.20 9.56 -10.64
N ILE A 182 4.51 9.79 -10.57
CA ILE A 182 5.34 10.29 -11.67
C ILE A 182 5.31 9.32 -12.85
N HIS A 183 5.49 8.02 -12.62
CA HIS A 183 5.43 7.01 -13.67
C HIS A 183 4.05 6.96 -14.33
N ARG A 184 2.96 6.88 -13.55
CA ARG A 184 1.58 6.79 -14.05
C ARG A 184 1.12 8.00 -14.87
N ASN A 185 1.76 9.15 -14.67
CA ASN A 185 1.49 10.36 -15.45
C ASN A 185 2.59 10.65 -16.51
N SER A 186 3.46 9.69 -16.80
CA SER A 186 4.54 9.82 -17.78
C SER A 186 4.18 9.27 -19.14
N LEU A 187 5.07 9.50 -20.11
CA LEU A 187 4.99 8.91 -21.45
C LEU A 187 5.14 7.38 -21.42
N ARG A 188 5.67 6.82 -20.32
CA ARG A 188 5.92 5.38 -20.12
C ARG A 188 4.88 4.70 -19.22
N LYS A 189 3.73 5.33 -18.97
CA LYS A 189 2.69 4.87 -18.03
C LYS A 189 2.12 3.47 -18.29
N GLU A 190 2.15 3.03 -19.56
CA GLU A 190 1.67 1.72 -19.98
C GLU A 190 2.76 0.63 -19.88
N ASN A 191 4.02 1.03 -19.64
CA ASN A 191 5.15 0.12 -19.55
C ASN A 191 5.43 -0.27 -18.09
N ALA A 192 6.40 -1.17 -17.88
CA ALA A 192 6.73 -1.67 -16.56
C ALA A 192 7.22 -0.57 -15.60
N PHE A 193 6.72 -0.61 -14.36
CA PHE A 193 7.29 0.09 -13.22
C PHE A 193 7.95 -0.94 -12.30
N VAL A 194 9.26 -0.88 -12.17
CA VAL A 194 10.04 -1.83 -11.37
C VAL A 194 10.63 -1.09 -10.18
N ALA A 195 10.19 -1.43 -8.97
CA ALA A 195 10.69 -0.86 -7.72
C ALA A 195 11.70 -1.81 -7.06
N VAL A 196 12.81 -1.26 -6.61
CA VAL A 196 13.84 -1.98 -5.87
C VAL A 196 14.31 -1.14 -4.70
N ASN A 197 14.39 -1.76 -3.53
CA ASN A 197 14.98 -1.14 -2.35
C ASN A 197 16.45 -1.57 -2.24
N CYS A 198 17.37 -0.61 -2.35
CA CYS A 198 18.81 -0.88 -2.35
C CYS A 198 19.33 -1.36 -0.97
N SER A 199 18.61 -1.10 0.11
CA SER A 199 18.98 -1.54 1.47
C SER A 199 18.49 -2.95 1.81
N ALA A 200 17.59 -3.54 1.01
CA ALA A 200 16.96 -4.81 1.32
C ALA A 200 17.86 -6.04 1.04
N PHE A 201 18.96 -5.85 0.34
CA PHE A 201 19.81 -6.93 -0.15
C PHE A 201 21.26 -6.72 0.26
N SER A 202 22.01 -7.83 0.46
CA SER A 202 23.48 -7.74 0.49
C SER A 202 24.01 -7.28 -0.87
N LYS A 203 25.24 -6.72 -0.90
CA LYS A 203 25.87 -6.17 -2.10
C LYS A 203 25.78 -7.13 -3.29
N ASP A 204 26.20 -8.39 -3.11
CA ASP A 204 26.28 -9.37 -4.20
C ASP A 204 24.90 -9.77 -4.72
N LEU A 205 23.91 -9.87 -3.81
CA LEU A 205 22.52 -10.13 -4.20
C LEU A 205 21.93 -8.95 -4.95
N LEU A 206 22.15 -7.73 -4.47
CA LEU A 206 21.67 -6.51 -5.14
C LEU A 206 22.22 -6.38 -6.55
N GLU A 207 23.51 -6.66 -6.74
CA GLU A 207 24.16 -6.65 -8.05
C GLU A 207 23.50 -7.66 -9.00
N SER A 208 23.31 -8.89 -8.54
CA SER A 208 22.66 -9.95 -9.31
C SER A 208 21.19 -9.64 -9.62
N GLU A 209 20.43 -9.01 -8.69
CA GLU A 209 19.05 -8.62 -8.95
C GLU A 209 18.96 -7.48 -9.97
N ILE A 210 19.75 -6.40 -9.79
CA ILE A 210 19.66 -5.21 -10.63
C ILE A 210 20.22 -5.47 -12.03
N PHE A 211 21.42 -6.08 -12.14
CA PHE A 211 22.14 -6.22 -13.41
C PHE A 211 22.01 -7.63 -14.03
N GLY A 212 21.57 -8.63 -13.28
CA GLY A 212 21.50 -10.01 -13.75
C GLY A 212 22.86 -10.71 -13.80
N HIS A 213 22.83 -12.01 -14.07
CA HIS A 213 24.05 -12.83 -14.13
C HIS A 213 23.94 -13.94 -15.18
N LYS A 214 25.10 -14.45 -15.59
CA LYS A 214 25.25 -15.65 -16.40
C LYS A 214 25.39 -16.90 -15.51
N ALA A 215 24.93 -18.03 -16.03
CA ALA A 215 25.13 -19.31 -15.38
C ALA A 215 26.64 -19.55 -15.15
N GLY A 216 26.98 -20.03 -13.93
CA GLY A 216 28.36 -20.30 -13.54
C GLY A 216 29.19 -19.10 -13.08
N SER A 217 28.61 -17.88 -13.01
CA SER A 217 29.34 -16.66 -12.63
C SER A 217 29.72 -16.59 -11.15
N PHE A 218 29.02 -17.31 -10.28
CA PHE A 218 29.33 -17.46 -8.86
C PHE A 218 28.70 -18.75 -8.31
N THR A 219 29.06 -19.14 -7.10
CA THR A 219 28.51 -20.33 -6.42
C THR A 219 27.00 -20.16 -6.20
N GLY A 220 26.18 -20.98 -6.89
CA GLY A 220 24.73 -20.88 -6.88
C GLY A 220 24.09 -20.30 -8.15
N ALA A 221 24.86 -19.76 -9.09
CA ALA A 221 24.38 -19.28 -10.38
C ALA A 221 24.12 -20.45 -11.36
N MET A 222 23.03 -21.21 -11.12
CA MET A 222 22.72 -22.41 -11.92
C MET A 222 22.15 -22.09 -13.30
N LYS A 223 21.55 -20.92 -13.49
CA LYS A 223 20.90 -20.48 -14.76
C LYS A 223 21.19 -19.00 -15.00
N ASP A 224 21.07 -18.59 -16.27
CA ASP A 224 21.06 -17.16 -16.63
C ASP A 224 19.89 -16.44 -15.96
N LYS A 225 20.14 -15.27 -15.38
CA LYS A 225 19.13 -14.42 -14.78
C LYS A 225 19.09 -13.06 -15.47
N LYS A 226 17.89 -12.62 -15.86
CA LYS A 226 17.66 -11.25 -16.31
C LYS A 226 17.72 -10.31 -15.13
N GLY A 227 18.40 -9.16 -15.28
CA GLY A 227 18.41 -8.09 -14.29
C GLY A 227 17.15 -7.24 -14.32
N LEU A 228 16.89 -6.52 -13.22
CA LEU A 228 15.73 -5.62 -13.11
C LEU A 228 15.78 -4.48 -14.13
N PHE A 229 16.95 -4.05 -14.60
CA PHE A 229 17.06 -3.12 -15.72
C PHE A 229 16.50 -3.68 -17.03
N GLU A 230 16.66 -4.99 -17.29
CA GLU A 230 16.06 -5.63 -18.46
C GLU A 230 14.54 -5.78 -18.31
N VAL A 231 14.08 -6.04 -17.08
CA VAL A 231 12.64 -6.12 -16.81
C VAL A 231 11.96 -4.75 -16.96
N ALA A 232 12.69 -3.68 -16.62
CA ALA A 232 12.23 -2.30 -16.72
C ALA A 232 12.45 -1.69 -18.12
N ASP A 233 12.94 -2.46 -19.09
CA ASP A 233 13.26 -1.90 -20.43
C ASP A 233 12.05 -1.24 -21.07
N ASN A 234 12.26 -0.05 -21.63
CA ASN A 234 11.23 0.90 -22.13
C ASN A 234 10.27 1.43 -21.05
N GLY A 235 10.42 1.02 -19.80
CA GLY A 235 9.62 1.42 -18.63
C GLY A 235 10.36 2.38 -17.69
N THR A 236 10.08 2.21 -16.40
CA THR A 236 10.68 3.02 -15.32
C THR A 236 11.22 2.10 -14.23
N ILE A 237 12.43 2.36 -13.76
CA ILE A 237 12.95 1.75 -12.55
C ILE A 237 12.94 2.77 -11.42
N PHE A 238 12.48 2.34 -10.24
CA PHE A 238 12.51 3.13 -9.01
C PHE A 238 13.53 2.50 -8.04
N LEU A 239 14.59 3.26 -7.74
CA LEU A 239 15.67 2.88 -6.84
C LEU A 239 15.44 3.57 -5.48
N ASP A 240 14.82 2.84 -4.55
CA ASP A 240 14.60 3.37 -3.18
C ASP A 240 15.85 3.18 -2.34
N GLU A 241 16.09 4.12 -1.43
CA GLU A 241 17.25 4.18 -0.55
C GLU A 241 18.58 4.09 -1.32
N ILE A 242 18.71 4.87 -2.42
CA ILE A 242 19.89 4.86 -3.30
C ILE A 242 21.21 5.19 -2.56
N GLY A 243 21.13 5.96 -1.48
CA GLY A 243 22.29 6.26 -0.62
C GLY A 243 22.87 5.06 0.13
N GLU A 244 22.17 3.91 0.13
CA GLU A 244 22.63 2.65 0.73
C GLU A 244 23.34 1.75 -0.30
N MET A 245 23.37 2.13 -1.58
CA MET A 245 24.00 1.34 -2.63
C MET A 245 25.49 1.28 -2.44
N ALA A 246 26.06 0.06 -2.45
CA ALA A 246 27.49 -0.15 -2.34
C ALA A 246 28.26 0.64 -3.42
N PHE A 247 29.40 1.24 -3.03
CA PHE A 247 30.18 2.17 -3.86
C PHE A 247 30.55 1.61 -5.25
N GLU A 248 30.88 0.31 -5.31
CA GLU A 248 31.25 -0.36 -6.57
C GLU A 248 30.04 -0.49 -7.53
N LEU A 249 28.83 -0.66 -7.01
CA LEU A 249 27.61 -0.76 -7.82
C LEU A 249 27.21 0.60 -8.40
N GLN A 250 27.59 1.69 -7.73
CA GLN A 250 27.33 3.05 -8.19
C GLN A 250 28.01 3.33 -9.54
N ALA A 251 29.20 2.77 -9.78
CA ALA A 251 29.90 2.88 -11.06
C ALA A 251 29.15 2.19 -12.22
N LYS A 252 28.52 1.03 -11.95
CA LYS A 252 27.70 0.33 -12.95
C LYS A 252 26.39 1.10 -13.22
N LEU A 253 25.77 1.64 -12.18
CA LEU A 253 24.58 2.49 -12.34
C LEU A 253 24.87 3.73 -13.17
N LEU A 254 26.01 4.39 -12.91
CA LEU A 254 26.43 5.55 -13.72
C LEU A 254 26.50 5.22 -15.21
N ARG A 255 27.06 4.07 -15.56
CA ARG A 255 27.14 3.61 -16.94
C ARG A 255 25.76 3.40 -17.59
N VAL A 256 24.79 2.89 -16.85
CA VAL A 256 23.40 2.81 -17.32
C VAL A 256 22.81 4.19 -17.59
N LEU A 257 23.05 5.15 -16.69
CA LEU A 257 22.53 6.52 -16.82
C LEU A 257 23.16 7.32 -17.96
N GLU A 258 24.41 7.02 -18.32
CA GLU A 258 25.15 7.74 -19.37
C GLU A 258 25.01 7.10 -20.74
N ALA A 259 25.23 5.78 -20.81
CA ALA A 259 25.33 5.04 -22.05
C ALA A 259 24.11 4.18 -22.37
N GLY A 260 23.18 4.00 -21.41
CA GLY A 260 22.03 3.08 -21.56
C GLY A 260 22.47 1.62 -21.66
N GLU A 261 23.63 1.26 -21.09
CA GLU A 261 24.15 -0.10 -21.13
C GLU A 261 24.90 -0.49 -19.87
N TYR A 262 24.99 -1.79 -19.63
CA TYR A 262 25.79 -2.36 -18.55
C TYR A 262 26.23 -3.79 -18.90
N ILE A 263 27.12 -4.37 -18.11
CA ILE A 263 27.60 -5.74 -18.26
C ILE A 263 27.05 -6.59 -17.11
N LYS A 264 26.41 -7.72 -17.42
CA LYS A 264 25.96 -8.72 -16.45
C LYS A 264 27.12 -9.35 -15.71
N ILE A 265 26.86 -9.89 -14.52
CA ILE A 265 27.86 -10.65 -13.79
C ILE A 265 28.25 -11.89 -14.62
N GLY A 266 29.56 -12.08 -14.84
CA GLY A 266 30.09 -13.20 -15.64
C GLY A 266 29.91 -13.08 -17.16
N ASP A 267 29.43 -11.94 -17.67
CA ASP A 267 29.35 -11.66 -19.11
C ASP A 267 30.48 -10.70 -19.55
N THR A 268 30.78 -10.68 -20.84
CA THR A 268 31.70 -9.72 -21.48
C THR A 268 30.98 -8.78 -22.45
N LYS A 269 29.72 -9.07 -22.81
CA LYS A 269 28.95 -8.30 -23.75
C LYS A 269 28.06 -7.26 -23.03
N PRO A 270 28.03 -6.00 -23.50
CA PRO A 270 27.13 -5.02 -22.93
C PRO A 270 25.66 -5.34 -23.28
N THR A 271 24.81 -5.21 -22.28
CA THR A 271 23.36 -5.27 -22.40
C THR A 271 22.82 -3.84 -22.50
N LYS A 272 22.12 -3.50 -23.58
CA LYS A 272 21.51 -2.19 -23.78
C LYS A 272 20.10 -2.16 -23.22
N VAL A 273 19.74 -1.02 -22.60
CA VAL A 273 18.41 -0.79 -22.02
C VAL A 273 18.02 0.67 -22.18
N ASN A 274 16.72 0.92 -22.33
CA ASN A 274 16.14 2.25 -22.36
C ASN A 274 15.20 2.43 -21.17
N VAL A 275 15.73 2.83 -20.02
CA VAL A 275 14.97 2.87 -18.76
C VAL A 275 14.97 4.30 -18.19
N ARG A 276 13.78 4.80 -17.83
CA ARG A 276 13.68 6.01 -17.02
C ARG A 276 14.02 5.68 -15.59
N VAL A 277 14.90 6.47 -14.96
CA VAL A 277 15.32 6.24 -13.58
C VAL A 277 14.68 7.28 -12.65
N ILE A 278 14.00 6.81 -11.62
CA ILE A 278 13.57 7.60 -10.45
C ILE A 278 14.30 7.01 -9.25
N SER A 279 14.96 7.84 -8.46
CA SER A 279 15.68 7.42 -7.25
C SER A 279 15.14 8.12 -6.02
N ALA A 280 15.27 7.49 -4.86
CA ALA A 280 14.87 8.07 -3.59
C ALA A 280 15.91 7.84 -2.51
N THR A 281 16.03 8.77 -1.57
CA THR A 281 16.90 8.62 -0.40
C THR A 281 16.41 9.46 0.77
N ASN A 282 16.72 9.00 1.98
CA ASN A 282 16.58 9.73 3.23
C ASN A 282 17.93 10.33 3.70
N ARG A 283 19.05 9.94 3.05
CA ARG A 283 20.39 10.41 3.38
C ARG A 283 20.70 11.75 2.71
N ASP A 284 21.58 12.52 3.33
CA ASP A 284 22.21 13.67 2.71
C ASP A 284 23.37 13.20 1.82
N LEU A 285 23.10 13.03 0.52
CA LEU A 285 24.09 12.52 -0.41
C LEU A 285 25.34 13.38 -0.53
N LYS A 286 25.26 14.70 -0.23
CA LYS A 286 26.46 15.56 -0.24
C LYS A 286 27.41 15.19 0.90
N LYS A 287 26.88 14.89 2.09
CA LYS A 287 27.68 14.37 3.19
C LYS A 287 28.24 12.99 2.90
N GLU A 288 27.48 12.11 2.25
CA GLU A 288 27.96 10.79 1.85
C GLU A 288 29.11 10.89 0.80
N ILE A 289 29.10 11.93 -0.07
CA ILE A 289 30.20 12.22 -1.00
C ILE A 289 31.44 12.65 -0.22
N GLU A 290 31.33 13.58 0.73
CA GLU A 290 32.42 14.05 1.59
C GLU A 290 33.07 12.89 2.37
N GLN A 291 32.28 11.90 2.77
CA GLN A 291 32.73 10.71 3.49
C GLN A 291 33.29 9.61 2.57
N GLY A 292 33.19 9.77 1.24
CA GLY A 292 33.64 8.78 0.25
C GLY A 292 32.71 7.56 0.10
N ASN A 293 31.48 7.63 0.60
CA ASN A 293 30.48 6.57 0.51
C ASN A 293 29.64 6.67 -0.76
N PHE A 294 29.58 7.86 -1.38
CA PHE A 294 28.80 8.10 -2.59
C PHE A 294 29.65 8.83 -3.63
N ARG A 295 29.48 8.47 -4.90
CA ARG A 295 30.20 9.09 -6.02
C ARG A 295 29.60 10.42 -6.41
N GLU A 296 30.41 11.43 -6.58
CA GLU A 296 29.99 12.78 -6.99
C GLU A 296 29.43 12.81 -8.41
N ASP A 297 30.05 12.06 -9.35
CA ASP A 297 29.59 11.95 -10.74
C ASP A 297 28.18 11.35 -10.84
N LEU A 298 27.91 10.31 -10.06
CA LEU A 298 26.60 9.69 -9.98
C LEU A 298 25.56 10.65 -9.38
N TYR A 299 25.92 11.39 -8.31
CA TYR A 299 25.04 12.38 -7.71
C TYR A 299 24.53 13.40 -8.73
N TYR A 300 25.42 14.00 -9.53
CA TYR A 300 25.00 14.97 -10.54
C TYR A 300 24.12 14.35 -11.64
N ARG A 301 24.30 13.08 -11.94
CA ARG A 301 23.48 12.38 -12.94
C ARG A 301 22.09 12.00 -12.39
N LEU A 302 21.98 11.69 -11.09
CA LEU A 302 20.71 11.40 -10.42
C LEU A 302 19.92 12.67 -10.07
N SER A 303 20.60 13.75 -9.69
CA SER A 303 20.00 14.99 -9.16
C SER A 303 19.61 16.01 -10.23
N VAL A 304 19.47 15.59 -11.52
CA VAL A 304 19.07 16.49 -12.61
C VAL A 304 17.75 17.19 -12.30
N PHE A 305 16.80 16.46 -11.71
CA PHE A 305 15.56 17.03 -11.17
C PHE A 305 15.31 16.50 -9.77
N GLN A 306 15.43 17.37 -8.79
CA GLN A 306 15.26 17.01 -7.38
C GLN A 306 13.91 17.50 -6.85
N ILE A 307 13.22 16.63 -6.10
CA ILE A 307 11.99 16.94 -5.39
C ILE A 307 12.18 16.57 -3.92
N HIS A 308 12.02 17.54 -3.04
CA HIS A 308 12.06 17.32 -1.59
C HIS A 308 10.65 17.13 -1.03
N LEU A 309 10.47 16.08 -0.24
CA LEU A 309 9.23 15.79 0.47
C LEU A 309 9.38 16.18 1.94
N PRO A 310 8.61 17.18 2.40
CA PRO A 310 8.72 17.64 3.77
C PRO A 310 8.29 16.57 4.78
N PRO A 311 8.90 16.48 5.96
CA PRO A 311 8.47 15.59 7.01
C PRO A 311 7.11 16.01 7.57
N LEU A 312 6.38 15.07 8.17
CA LEU A 312 4.99 15.27 8.59
C LEU A 312 4.84 16.36 9.66
N ARG A 313 5.84 16.53 10.53
CA ARG A 313 5.88 17.61 11.55
C ARG A 313 5.91 19.05 10.96
N GLU A 314 6.38 19.20 9.72
CA GLU A 314 6.41 20.49 8.99
C GLU A 314 5.12 20.73 8.19
N ARG A 315 4.20 19.74 8.11
CA ARG A 315 2.92 19.81 7.41
C ARG A 315 1.75 19.36 8.29
N LYS A 316 1.65 19.92 9.48
CA LYS A 316 0.64 19.57 10.48
C LYS A 316 -0.80 19.73 9.97
N GLU A 317 -1.01 20.58 8.99
CA GLU A 317 -2.29 20.79 8.30
C GLU A 317 -2.77 19.54 7.54
N ASP A 318 -1.85 18.70 7.10
CA ASP A 318 -2.14 17.49 6.32
C ASP A 318 -2.52 16.31 7.23
N ILE A 319 -2.21 16.37 8.54
CA ILE A 319 -2.41 15.26 9.48
C ILE A 319 -3.89 14.86 9.54
N GLU A 320 -4.79 15.82 9.63
CA GLU A 320 -6.23 15.58 9.70
C GLU A 320 -6.74 14.86 8.47
N LEU A 321 -6.39 15.37 7.28
CA LEU A 321 -6.77 14.80 5.98
C LEU A 321 -6.23 13.38 5.79
N LEU A 322 -4.97 13.15 6.20
CA LEU A 322 -4.35 11.82 6.16
C LEU A 322 -5.02 10.85 7.13
N ALA A 323 -5.29 11.29 8.37
CA ALA A 323 -5.96 10.49 9.38
C ALA A 323 -7.37 10.07 8.93
N GLU A 324 -8.18 11.00 8.41
CA GLU A 324 -9.50 10.70 7.85
C GLU A 324 -9.43 9.67 6.72
N SER A 325 -8.45 9.83 5.82
CA SER A 325 -8.24 8.89 4.72
C SER A 325 -7.91 7.48 5.23
N PHE A 326 -7.06 7.36 6.26
CA PHE A 326 -6.73 6.07 6.87
C PHE A 326 -7.91 5.47 7.65
N ILE A 327 -8.71 6.28 8.34
CA ILE A 327 -9.93 5.81 8.99
C ILE A 327 -10.88 5.20 7.96
N GLN A 328 -11.12 5.89 6.83
CA GLN A 328 -11.95 5.36 5.76
C GLN A 328 -11.40 4.04 5.18
N LEU A 329 -10.08 3.96 4.96
CA LEU A 329 -9.40 2.75 4.48
C LEU A 329 -9.60 1.58 5.44
N PHE A 330 -9.33 1.80 6.74
CA PHE A 330 -9.42 0.75 7.75
C PHE A 330 -10.85 0.39 8.13
N SER A 331 -11.79 1.33 8.05
CA SER A 331 -13.24 1.04 8.21
C SER A 331 -13.69 -0.01 7.19
N LYS A 332 -13.30 0.15 5.92
CA LYS A 332 -13.60 -0.83 4.86
C LYS A 332 -12.90 -2.16 5.12
N LYS A 333 -11.61 -2.12 5.48
CA LYS A 333 -10.79 -3.34 5.68
C LYS A 333 -11.25 -4.17 6.88
N LEU A 334 -11.64 -3.51 7.97
CA LEU A 334 -12.06 -4.16 9.23
C LEU A 334 -13.57 -4.41 9.29
N GLY A 335 -14.35 -3.92 8.32
CA GLY A 335 -15.82 -3.98 8.36
C GLY A 335 -16.42 -3.20 9.53
N LYS A 336 -15.70 -2.23 10.10
CA LYS A 336 -16.07 -1.48 11.29
C LYS A 336 -16.45 -0.05 10.94
N GLN A 337 -17.64 0.40 11.36
CA GLN A 337 -18.06 1.78 11.21
C GLN A 337 -17.62 2.57 12.45
N VAL A 338 -16.85 3.65 12.22
CA VAL A 338 -16.39 4.58 13.26
C VAL A 338 -16.96 5.96 12.96
N GLU A 339 -17.53 6.62 13.97
CA GLU A 339 -18.20 7.92 13.86
C GLU A 339 -17.22 9.08 13.59
N GLY A 340 -15.90 8.81 13.64
CA GLY A 340 -14.85 9.80 13.39
C GLY A 340 -13.87 9.93 14.56
N MET A 341 -13.13 11.05 14.56
CA MET A 341 -12.14 11.40 15.59
C MET A 341 -12.69 12.42 16.57
N ALA A 342 -12.48 12.21 17.86
CA ALA A 342 -12.73 13.23 18.89
C ALA A 342 -11.71 14.39 18.73
N PRO A 343 -12.07 15.65 19.10
CA PRO A 343 -11.16 16.80 18.99
C PRO A 343 -9.83 16.62 19.73
N GLU A 344 -9.86 15.94 20.88
CA GLU A 344 -8.67 15.64 21.68
C GLU A 344 -7.74 14.66 20.98
N PHE A 345 -8.29 13.67 20.28
CA PHE A 345 -7.53 12.74 19.46
C PHE A 345 -6.77 13.46 18.35
N LEU A 346 -7.46 14.30 17.58
CA LEU A 346 -6.85 15.09 16.51
C LEU A 346 -5.78 16.06 17.04
N LYS A 347 -6.05 16.69 18.18
CA LYS A 347 -5.08 17.60 18.82
C LYS A 347 -3.80 16.88 19.23
N ALA A 348 -3.92 15.65 19.75
CA ALA A 348 -2.77 14.81 20.08
C ALA A 348 -1.97 14.41 18.84
N LEU A 349 -2.66 14.03 17.73
CA LEU A 349 -2.00 13.74 16.47
C LEU A 349 -1.21 14.94 15.93
N LYS A 350 -1.77 16.15 16.01
CA LYS A 350 -1.10 17.39 15.54
C LYS A 350 0.06 17.82 16.43
N ALA A 351 0.13 17.38 17.68
CA ALA A 351 1.19 17.67 18.63
C ALA A 351 2.39 16.73 18.54
N ALA A 352 2.21 15.53 17.98
CA ALA A 352 3.26 14.52 17.89
C ALA A 352 4.31 14.84 16.79
N ASP A 353 5.55 14.41 17.01
CA ASP A 353 6.71 14.70 16.14
C ASP A 353 6.75 13.86 14.86
N TRP A 354 6.11 12.69 14.86
CA TRP A 354 6.03 11.77 13.71
C TRP A 354 7.38 11.46 13.07
N ARG A 355 8.33 10.92 13.84
CA ARG A 355 9.66 10.53 13.31
C ARG A 355 9.59 9.52 12.18
N GLY A 356 8.60 8.62 12.21
CA GLY A 356 8.28 7.68 11.12
C GLY A 356 7.29 8.23 10.08
N ASN A 357 6.95 9.53 10.15
CA ASN A 357 6.13 10.27 9.20
C ASN A 357 4.76 9.61 8.92
N ILE A 358 4.33 9.52 7.65
CA ILE A 358 3.03 8.95 7.27
C ILE A 358 2.95 7.45 7.62
N ARG A 359 4.07 6.72 7.58
CA ARG A 359 4.09 5.30 7.94
C ARG A 359 3.75 5.09 9.42
N GLU A 360 4.28 5.92 10.28
CA GLU A 360 3.98 5.91 11.71
C GLU A 360 2.52 6.33 11.97
N LEU A 361 2.06 7.42 11.37
CA LEU A 361 0.66 7.89 11.50
C LEU A 361 -0.32 6.78 11.06
N ARG A 362 -0.08 6.13 9.94
CA ARG A 362 -0.90 5.03 9.44
C ARG A 362 -1.00 3.89 10.46
N ASN A 363 0.15 3.46 11.02
CA ASN A 363 0.18 2.38 12.01
C ASN A 363 -0.56 2.75 13.28
N VAL A 364 -0.42 4.00 13.73
CA VAL A 364 -1.13 4.52 14.91
C VAL A 364 -2.64 4.52 14.67
N ILE A 365 -3.11 5.00 13.51
CA ILE A 365 -4.55 4.98 13.17
C ILE A 365 -5.04 3.53 13.05
N GLU A 366 -4.31 2.63 12.39
CA GLU A 366 -4.70 1.22 12.27
C GLU A 366 -4.89 0.57 13.66
N ARG A 367 -3.93 0.78 14.57
CA ARG A 367 -4.02 0.32 15.95
C ARG A 367 -5.21 0.92 16.69
N SER A 368 -5.41 2.24 16.60
CA SER A 368 -6.52 2.93 17.25
C SER A 368 -7.88 2.43 16.73
N MET A 369 -8.00 2.16 15.42
CA MET A 369 -9.20 1.58 14.81
C MET A 369 -9.53 0.16 15.33
N ILE A 370 -8.51 -0.62 15.70
CA ILE A 370 -8.71 -1.96 16.25
C ILE A 370 -9.33 -1.87 17.67
N VAL A 371 -8.81 -0.96 18.51
CA VAL A 371 -9.19 -0.87 19.94
C VAL A 371 -10.40 0.02 20.20
N CYS A 372 -10.70 1.01 19.35
CA CYS A 372 -11.86 1.90 19.56
C CYS A 372 -13.18 1.14 19.44
N ASP A 373 -14.23 1.60 20.13
CA ASP A 373 -15.58 1.04 20.00
C ASP A 373 -16.40 1.76 18.94
N LYS A 374 -16.68 3.06 19.11
CA LYS A 374 -17.53 3.86 18.21
C LYS A 374 -16.81 5.07 17.64
N GLN A 375 -16.04 5.76 18.44
CA GLN A 375 -15.33 6.99 18.08
C GLN A 375 -13.89 6.91 18.57
N LEU A 376 -12.95 7.42 17.79
CA LEU A 376 -11.54 7.50 18.16
C LEU A 376 -11.33 8.58 19.22
N THR A 377 -10.86 8.15 20.39
CA THR A 377 -10.64 9.01 21.57
C THR A 377 -9.15 9.04 21.94
N LEU A 378 -8.74 9.99 22.79
CA LEU A 378 -7.37 10.11 23.26
C LEU A 378 -6.84 8.80 23.87
N GLN A 379 -7.70 8.00 24.49
CA GLN A 379 -7.33 6.74 25.16
C GLN A 379 -6.96 5.63 24.15
N ASP A 380 -7.43 5.73 22.90
CA ASP A 380 -7.13 4.77 21.85
C ASP A 380 -5.74 4.99 21.23
N LEU A 381 -5.09 6.12 21.53
CA LEU A 381 -3.73 6.41 21.08
C LEU A 381 -2.67 5.66 21.93
N PRO A 382 -1.49 5.37 21.37
CA PRO A 382 -0.32 4.97 22.13
C PRO A 382 0.05 6.00 23.21
N ILE A 383 0.53 5.51 24.35
CA ILE A 383 0.86 6.36 25.53
C ILE A 383 1.87 7.45 25.19
N GLU A 384 2.80 7.17 24.30
CA GLU A 384 3.82 8.12 23.84
C GLU A 384 3.17 9.34 23.15
N ILE A 385 2.11 9.14 22.40
CA ILE A 385 1.39 10.21 21.70
C ILE A 385 0.41 10.92 22.63
N GLN A 386 -0.22 10.18 23.58
CA GLN A 386 -1.06 10.79 24.60
C GLN A 386 -0.28 11.81 25.44
N ASN A 387 0.98 11.50 25.77
CA ASN A 387 1.86 12.30 26.60
C ASN A 387 2.62 13.42 25.86
N ALA A 388 2.64 13.42 24.54
CA ALA A 388 3.28 14.49 23.73
C ALA A 388 2.75 15.90 24.05
N ARG A 389 1.65 16.00 24.77
CA ARG A 389 1.00 17.23 25.26
C ARG A 389 1.66 17.83 26.51
N GLN A 390 2.50 17.10 27.23
CA GLN A 390 3.03 17.59 28.53
C GLN A 390 4.30 18.43 28.41
N GLU A 391 4.90 18.53 27.23
CA GLU A 391 6.16 19.27 27.06
C GLU A 391 6.00 20.80 26.87
N ASP A 392 4.77 21.28 26.54
CA ASP A 392 4.53 22.72 26.26
C ASP A 392 4.25 23.59 27.51
N TYR A 393 4.30 23.06 28.73
CA TYR A 393 4.00 23.80 29.95
C TYR A 393 5.23 24.07 30.84
N SER A 394 6.37 24.43 30.26
CA SER A 394 7.45 24.97 31.11
C SER A 394 8.27 26.04 30.41
N GLY A 395 7.88 27.28 30.71
CA GLY A 395 8.53 28.50 30.24
C GLY A 395 9.93 28.76 30.81
N LYS A 396 10.86 27.84 30.63
CA LYS A 396 12.31 28.06 30.62
C LYS A 396 12.92 26.98 29.73
N ASN A 397 13.58 27.39 28.65
CA ASN A 397 14.32 26.51 27.74
C ASN A 397 15.54 25.90 28.45
N TYR A 398 15.39 24.74 29.07
CA TYR A 398 16.53 23.93 29.48
C TYR A 398 16.89 23.01 28.29
N SER A 399 18.18 22.92 27.97
CA SER A 399 18.68 21.93 27.01
C SER A 399 18.31 20.50 27.47
N GLU A 400 17.91 19.64 26.54
CA GLU A 400 17.54 18.24 26.83
C GLU A 400 18.67 17.47 27.55
N PHE A 401 19.91 17.96 27.44
CA PHE A 401 21.11 17.39 28.06
C PHE A 401 21.47 18.01 29.42
N GLU A 402 20.71 18.98 29.88
CA GLU A 402 20.96 19.60 31.20
C GLU A 402 20.38 18.74 32.33
N LEU A 403 21.20 18.47 33.34
CA LEU A 403 20.78 17.69 34.52
C LEU A 403 19.53 18.31 35.19
N ALA A 404 19.44 19.66 35.17
CA ALA A 404 18.31 20.40 35.70
C ALA A 404 16.98 20.08 34.99
N ALA A 405 16.98 19.81 33.67
CA ALA A 405 15.81 19.41 32.93
C ALA A 405 15.31 18.00 33.34
N MET A 406 16.23 17.05 33.51
CA MET A 406 15.94 15.73 34.00
C MET A 406 15.37 15.75 35.43
N GLU A 407 15.98 16.54 36.29
CA GLU A 407 15.57 16.69 37.66
C GLU A 407 14.16 17.33 37.77
N LYS A 408 13.89 18.39 37.00
CA LYS A 408 12.57 19.00 36.89
C LYS A 408 11.50 17.98 36.48
N ARG A 409 11.74 17.22 35.41
CA ARG A 409 10.81 16.19 34.93
C ARG A 409 10.55 15.11 35.99
N HIS A 410 11.58 14.68 36.67
CA HIS A 410 11.46 13.64 37.69
C HIS A 410 10.67 14.13 38.91
N ILE A 411 10.92 15.33 39.39
CA ILE A 411 10.19 15.96 40.50
C ILE A 411 8.71 16.14 40.13
N ALA A 412 8.40 16.65 38.94
CA ALA A 412 7.04 16.84 38.48
C ALA A 412 6.27 15.48 38.41
N LYS A 413 6.92 14.44 37.89
CA LYS A 413 6.35 13.09 37.79
C LYS A 413 6.03 12.51 39.17
N VAL A 414 6.90 12.67 40.14
CA VAL A 414 6.70 12.18 41.52
C VAL A 414 5.61 12.98 42.23
N LEU A 415 5.55 14.31 42.04
CA LEU A 415 4.47 15.14 42.58
C LEU A 415 3.10 14.74 41.99
N GLN A 416 3.03 14.45 40.72
CA GLN A 416 1.81 13.94 40.08
C GLN A 416 1.40 12.58 40.66
N HIS A 417 2.36 11.67 40.82
CA HIS A 417 2.11 10.34 41.41
C HIS A 417 1.56 10.43 42.84
N THR A 418 2.10 11.36 43.65
CA THR A 418 1.67 11.61 45.03
C THR A 418 0.46 12.56 45.11
N LYS A 419 -0.19 12.89 44.01
CA LYS A 419 -1.35 13.82 43.93
C LYS A 419 -1.09 15.15 44.65
N GLY A 420 0.13 15.66 44.56
CA GLY A 420 0.57 16.93 45.15
C GLY A 420 1.01 16.82 46.62
N ASN A 421 1.06 15.64 47.21
CA ASN A 421 1.54 15.44 48.59
C ASN A 421 3.07 15.58 48.63
N LYS A 422 3.55 16.77 49.00
CA LYS A 422 4.99 17.14 49.02
C LYS A 422 5.80 16.35 50.04
N THR A 423 5.19 15.96 51.15
CA THR A 423 5.85 15.15 52.19
C THR A 423 6.15 13.75 51.70
N GLU A 424 5.20 13.14 51.03
CA GLU A 424 5.35 11.81 50.43
C GLU A 424 6.30 11.85 49.20
N ALA A 425 6.18 12.90 48.36
CA ALA A 425 7.07 13.14 47.25
C ALA A 425 8.53 13.27 47.72
N SER A 426 8.80 14.01 48.79
CA SER A 426 10.16 14.13 49.30
C SER A 426 10.75 12.81 49.81
N ARG A 427 9.93 11.95 50.38
CA ARG A 427 10.33 10.59 50.78
C ARG A 427 10.66 9.70 49.60
N LEU A 428 9.84 9.73 48.55
CA LEU A 428 10.07 8.97 47.30
C LEU A 428 11.32 9.44 46.58
N LEU A 429 11.52 10.75 46.52
CA LEU A 429 12.71 11.36 45.90
C LEU A 429 13.96 11.23 46.74
N LYS A 430 13.85 10.78 48.03
CA LYS A 430 14.94 10.71 48.99
C LYS A 430 15.67 12.04 49.18
N ILE A 431 14.96 13.17 49.17
CA ILE A 431 15.47 14.52 49.41
C ILE A 431 14.73 15.15 50.58
N GLY A 432 15.37 16.11 51.22
CA GLY A 432 14.74 16.88 52.29
C GLY A 432 13.53 17.68 51.82
N LEU A 433 12.49 17.80 52.66
CA LEU A 433 11.26 18.52 52.31
C LEU A 433 11.54 19.97 51.91
N THR A 434 12.44 20.65 52.62
CA THR A 434 12.92 22.02 52.30
C THR A 434 13.63 22.11 50.94
N THR A 435 14.41 21.09 50.61
CA THR A 435 15.05 20.97 49.29
C THR A 435 14.02 20.83 48.20
N LEU A 436 12.96 20.00 48.41
CA LEU A 436 11.87 19.84 47.45
C LEU A 436 11.13 21.17 47.23
N TYR A 437 10.80 21.91 48.30
CA TYR A 437 10.16 23.22 48.16
C TYR A 437 11.01 24.22 47.35
N ARG A 438 12.32 24.33 47.63
CA ARG A 438 13.23 25.17 46.87
C ARG A 438 13.26 24.79 45.39
N LYS A 439 13.32 23.49 45.08
CA LYS A 439 13.34 23.01 43.69
C LYS A 439 12.00 23.19 42.96
N ILE A 440 10.88 23.11 43.68
CA ILE A 440 9.56 23.42 43.09
C ILE A 440 9.53 24.92 42.69
N GLU A 441 10.03 25.81 43.53
CA GLU A 441 10.09 27.24 43.26
C GLU A 441 11.08 27.56 42.14
N GLU A 442 12.29 27.00 42.19
CA GLU A 442 13.34 27.16 41.18
C GLU A 442 12.91 26.73 39.79
N TYR A 443 12.19 25.62 39.68
CA TYR A 443 11.75 25.05 38.42
C TYR A 443 10.34 25.48 37.98
N GLY A 444 9.60 26.19 38.81
CA GLY A 444 8.26 26.64 38.53
C GLY A 444 7.28 25.48 38.29
N ILE A 445 7.30 24.47 39.21
CA ILE A 445 6.45 23.24 39.11
C ILE A 445 5.24 23.41 40.02
#